data_f3d5851c66937bbd81d17dc5ca634881
#
_entry.id   f3d5851c66937bbd81d17dc5ca634881
#
_cell.length_a   1.000
_cell.length_b   1.000
_cell.length_c   1.000
_cell.angle_alpha   90.00
_cell.angle_beta   90.00
_cell.angle_gamma   90.00
#
_symmetry.space_group_name_H-M   'P 1'
#
loop_
_entity.id
_entity.type
_entity.pdbx_description
1 polymer ?
#
loop_
_entity_poly.entity_id
_entity_poly.type
_entity_poly.pdbx_seq_one_letter_code
_entity_poly.pdbx_strand_id
1 'polypeptide(L)'
;MIGEPIFNYNEHRGTTTCTISDGQNTFIGTARCHPDDRDCMSEFTGCEIAERRCKIKILQHIKNNQIIPQIQAYEHLISTMLNSKQLNPQSYEFKRIKAEYDNLLNQYTAIKNKIKYSQSKLREYITNKESVNKFIRLRKAVEKEKLFQDLGVTLTNPDGTFRSTKEVLEDLSKSWDKQMAQNK
;
A
#
# COMPACT_ATOMS: atom_id res chain seq x y z
N MET A 1 -6.93 -8.86 -22.41
CA MET A 1 -6.72 -7.39 -22.27
C MET A 1 -6.95 -7.06 -20.80
N ILE A 2 -6.06 -6.33 -20.16
CA ILE A 2 -6.24 -5.92 -18.76
C ILE A 2 -7.28 -4.80 -18.72
N GLY A 3 -8.34 -4.98 -17.95
CA GLY A 3 -9.42 -4.00 -17.79
C GLY A 3 -9.00 -2.79 -16.95
N GLU A 4 -9.87 -1.81 -16.91
CA GLU A 4 -9.67 -0.61 -16.10
C GLU A 4 -9.86 -0.90 -14.60
N PRO A 5 -9.17 -0.16 -13.69
CA PRO A 5 -9.32 -0.33 -12.26
C PRO A 5 -10.70 0.16 -11.80
N ILE A 6 -11.39 -0.66 -11.02
CA ILE A 6 -12.65 -0.32 -10.35
C ILE A 6 -12.35 -0.17 -8.87
N PHE A 7 -12.74 0.97 -8.29
CA PHE A 7 -12.51 1.28 -6.88
C PHE A 7 -13.79 1.17 -6.06
N ASN A 8 -13.65 0.65 -4.83
CA ASN A 8 -14.68 0.67 -3.81
C ASN A 8 -14.08 1.22 -2.52
N TYR A 9 -14.66 2.32 -2.04
CA TYR A 9 -14.25 2.99 -0.84
C TYR A 9 -15.27 2.77 0.28
N ASN A 10 -14.79 2.30 1.44
CA ASN A 10 -15.59 2.11 2.64
C ASN A 10 -15.07 3.03 3.75
N GLU A 11 -15.73 4.17 3.93
CA GLU A 11 -15.38 5.19 4.91
C GLU A 11 -15.42 4.66 6.34
N HIS A 12 -16.46 3.90 6.71
CA HIS A 12 -16.61 3.37 8.06
C HIS A 12 -15.48 2.43 8.47
N ARG A 13 -14.95 1.67 7.53
CA ARG A 13 -13.83 0.74 7.76
C ARG A 13 -12.47 1.36 7.47
N GLY A 14 -12.43 2.53 6.85
CA GLY A 14 -11.20 3.15 6.35
C GLY A 14 -10.49 2.26 5.34
N THR A 15 -11.23 1.57 4.46
CA THR A 15 -10.67 0.65 3.48
C THR A 15 -11.02 1.05 2.07
N THR A 16 -10.03 0.96 1.19
CA THR A 16 -10.22 1.10 -0.26
C THR A 16 -9.79 -0.20 -0.93
N THR A 17 -10.62 -0.70 -1.83
CA THR A 17 -10.29 -1.84 -2.68
C THR A 17 -10.20 -1.39 -4.14
N CYS A 18 -9.22 -1.91 -4.85
CA CYS A 18 -9.08 -1.78 -6.29
C CYS A 18 -9.24 -3.17 -6.91
N THR A 19 -10.11 -3.30 -7.88
CA THR A 19 -10.34 -4.53 -8.63
C THR A 19 -9.97 -4.32 -10.09
N ILE A 20 -9.13 -5.19 -10.64
CA ILE A 20 -8.75 -5.21 -12.06
C ILE A 20 -8.98 -6.62 -12.57
N SER A 21 -9.63 -6.76 -13.74
CA SER A 21 -9.85 -8.06 -14.39
C SER A 21 -9.11 -8.13 -15.73
N ASP A 22 -8.62 -9.32 -16.09
CA ASP A 22 -8.09 -9.60 -17.43
C ASP A 22 -9.07 -10.40 -18.33
N GLY A 23 -10.30 -10.57 -17.84
CA GLY A 23 -11.35 -11.35 -18.50
C GLY A 23 -11.44 -12.80 -18.02
N GLN A 24 -10.35 -13.35 -17.48
CA GLN A 24 -10.29 -14.70 -16.89
C GLN A 24 -10.05 -14.65 -15.40
N ASN A 25 -9.23 -13.70 -14.94
CA ASN A 25 -8.84 -13.56 -13.54
C ASN A 25 -9.25 -12.19 -13.02
N THR A 26 -9.52 -12.14 -11.71
CA THR A 26 -9.81 -10.90 -10.99
C THR A 26 -8.75 -10.68 -9.92
N PHE A 27 -8.12 -9.52 -9.96
CA PHE A 27 -7.07 -9.12 -9.03
C PHE A 27 -7.60 -8.05 -8.10
N ILE A 28 -7.39 -8.22 -6.78
CA ILE A 28 -7.88 -7.28 -5.78
C ILE A 28 -6.71 -6.74 -4.98
N GLY A 29 -6.52 -5.43 -5.02
CA GLY A 29 -5.63 -4.69 -4.15
C GLY A 29 -6.43 -3.99 -3.06
N THR A 30 -5.95 -3.97 -1.80
CA THR A 30 -6.64 -3.33 -0.69
C THR A 30 -5.69 -2.39 0.03
N ALA A 31 -6.16 -1.18 0.31
CA ALA A 31 -5.54 -0.24 1.24
C ALA A 31 -6.40 -0.13 2.49
N ARG A 32 -5.77 0.02 3.65
CA ARG A 32 -6.45 0.24 4.92
C ARG A 32 -5.79 1.40 5.64
N CYS A 33 -6.59 2.36 6.08
CA CYS A 33 -6.16 3.44 6.92
C CYS A 33 -5.94 2.94 8.35
N HIS A 34 -4.88 3.41 9.01
CA HIS A 34 -4.71 3.17 10.43
C HIS A 34 -5.82 3.89 11.22
N PRO A 35 -6.37 3.31 12.31
CA PRO A 35 -7.41 3.96 13.08
C PRO A 35 -7.06 5.40 13.52
N ASP A 36 -5.81 5.62 13.91
CA ASP A 36 -5.32 6.93 14.36
C ASP A 36 -5.21 7.96 13.23
N ASP A 37 -5.23 7.52 11.96
CA ASP A 37 -5.12 8.37 10.78
C ASP A 37 -6.48 8.69 10.14
N ARG A 38 -7.59 8.29 10.75
CA ARG A 38 -8.93 8.50 10.18
C ARG A 38 -9.22 9.96 9.86
N ASP A 39 -8.82 10.88 10.74
CA ASP A 39 -9.00 12.31 10.55
C ASP A 39 -8.15 12.91 9.41
N CYS A 40 -7.16 12.15 8.95
CA CYS A 40 -6.25 12.52 7.86
C CYS A 40 -6.41 11.62 6.64
N MET A 41 -7.45 10.77 6.64
CA MET A 41 -7.71 9.82 5.57
C MET A 41 -8.01 10.52 4.26
N SER A 42 -7.37 10.07 3.19
CA SER A 42 -7.58 10.54 1.83
C SER A 42 -8.01 9.35 0.97
N GLU A 43 -9.21 9.43 0.40
CA GLU A 43 -9.71 8.46 -0.57
C GLU A 43 -8.73 8.29 -1.73
N PHE A 44 -8.20 9.39 -2.26
CA PHE A 44 -7.20 9.38 -3.32
C PHE A 44 -5.96 8.56 -2.94
N THR A 45 -5.42 8.76 -1.73
CA THR A 45 -4.27 7.98 -1.24
C THR A 45 -4.62 6.50 -1.11
N GLY A 46 -5.84 6.20 -0.63
CA GLY A 46 -6.36 4.83 -0.55
C GLY A 46 -6.43 4.17 -1.92
N CYS A 47 -6.97 4.85 -2.92
CA CYS A 47 -7.07 4.38 -4.30
C CYS A 47 -5.68 4.10 -4.89
N GLU A 48 -4.73 5.02 -4.76
CA GLU A 48 -3.36 4.82 -5.27
C GLU A 48 -2.66 3.60 -4.65
N ILE A 49 -2.77 3.42 -3.33
CA ILE A 49 -2.16 2.26 -2.64
C ILE A 49 -2.84 0.97 -3.10
N ALA A 50 -4.17 0.94 -3.16
CA ALA A 50 -4.93 -0.23 -3.58
C ALA A 50 -4.60 -0.63 -5.03
N GLU A 51 -4.51 0.33 -5.93
CA GLU A 51 -4.16 0.11 -7.33
C GLU A 51 -2.73 -0.44 -7.49
N ARG A 52 -1.76 0.16 -6.82
CA ARG A 52 -0.37 -0.33 -6.83
C ARG A 52 -0.26 -1.76 -6.32
N ARG A 53 -1.00 -2.11 -5.26
CA ARG A 53 -1.07 -3.49 -4.74
C ARG A 53 -1.71 -4.44 -5.74
N CYS A 54 -2.76 -4.00 -6.43
CA CYS A 54 -3.42 -4.77 -7.47
C CYS A 54 -2.45 -5.05 -8.64
N LYS A 55 -1.76 -4.03 -9.15
CA LYS A 55 -0.75 -4.17 -10.22
C LYS A 55 0.40 -5.11 -9.84
N ILE A 56 0.85 -5.10 -8.59
CA ILE A 56 1.86 -6.06 -8.11
C ILE A 56 1.33 -7.49 -8.15
N LYS A 57 0.07 -7.73 -7.78
CA LYS A 57 -0.56 -9.06 -7.84
C LYS A 57 -0.67 -9.57 -9.29
N ILE A 58 -0.99 -8.69 -10.24
CA ILE A 58 -1.00 -9.03 -11.67
C ILE A 58 0.38 -9.50 -12.11
N LEU A 59 1.44 -8.76 -11.80
CA LEU A 59 2.81 -9.16 -12.13
C LEU A 59 3.21 -10.48 -11.49
N GLN A 60 2.80 -10.73 -10.24
CA GLN A 60 3.02 -12.00 -9.56
C GLN A 60 2.28 -13.16 -10.24
N HIS A 61 1.04 -12.94 -10.67
CA HIS A 61 0.27 -13.92 -11.43
C HIS A 61 0.94 -14.27 -12.76
N ILE A 62 1.33 -13.27 -13.56
CA ILE A 62 2.05 -13.49 -14.82
C ILE A 62 3.32 -14.30 -14.58
N LYS A 63 4.13 -13.91 -13.58
CA LYS A 63 5.36 -14.63 -13.23
C LYS A 63 5.08 -16.09 -12.88
N ASN A 64 4.11 -16.33 -11.98
CA ASN A 64 3.90 -17.66 -11.39
C ASN A 64 3.12 -18.61 -12.33
N ASN A 65 2.12 -18.08 -13.05
CA ASN A 65 1.15 -18.90 -13.80
C ASN A 65 1.39 -18.93 -15.30
N GLN A 66 2.21 -17.99 -15.82
CA GLN A 66 2.50 -17.96 -17.26
C GLN A 66 3.97 -18.26 -17.55
N ILE A 67 4.92 -17.66 -16.83
CA ILE A 67 6.34 -17.76 -17.17
C ILE A 67 7.00 -18.98 -16.50
N ILE A 68 6.82 -19.18 -15.20
CA ILE A 68 7.45 -20.30 -14.49
C ILE A 68 7.05 -21.67 -15.09
N PRO A 69 5.77 -21.97 -15.40
CA PRO A 69 5.42 -23.24 -16.01
C PRO A 69 6.08 -23.46 -17.39
N GLN A 70 6.24 -22.39 -18.18
CA GLN A 70 6.93 -22.49 -19.47
C GLN A 70 8.42 -22.79 -19.27
N ILE A 71 9.10 -22.10 -18.34
CA ILE A 71 10.49 -22.37 -18.00
C ILE A 71 10.66 -23.85 -17.61
N GLN A 72 9.81 -24.36 -16.72
CA GLN A 72 9.86 -25.78 -16.29
C GLN A 72 9.65 -26.74 -17.45
N ALA A 73 8.72 -26.43 -18.36
CA ALA A 73 8.49 -27.25 -19.55
C ALA A 73 9.74 -27.28 -20.47
N TYR A 74 10.38 -26.16 -20.67
CA TYR A 74 11.62 -26.10 -21.47
C TYR A 74 12.81 -26.78 -20.76
N GLU A 75 12.95 -26.66 -19.43
CA GLU A 75 13.95 -27.38 -18.63
C GLU A 75 13.79 -28.89 -18.79
N HIS A 76 12.55 -29.38 -18.68
CA HIS A 76 12.24 -30.79 -18.89
C HIS A 76 12.56 -31.25 -20.33
N LEU A 77 12.18 -30.44 -21.34
CA LEU A 77 12.46 -30.72 -22.75
C LEU A 77 13.96 -30.82 -23.00
N ILE A 78 14.74 -29.81 -22.58
CA ILE A 78 16.20 -29.78 -22.74
C ILE A 78 16.84 -30.98 -22.04
N SER A 79 16.42 -31.29 -20.81
CA SER A 79 16.93 -32.44 -20.07
C SER A 79 16.67 -33.76 -20.79
N THR A 80 15.46 -33.95 -21.32
CA THR A 80 15.08 -35.14 -22.08
C THR A 80 15.90 -35.27 -23.35
N MET A 81 16.10 -34.18 -24.09
CA MET A 81 16.92 -34.15 -25.29
C MET A 81 18.40 -34.49 -25.03
N LEU A 82 18.96 -34.00 -23.95
CA LEU A 82 20.34 -34.28 -23.56
C LEU A 82 20.52 -35.76 -23.13
N ASN A 83 19.55 -36.31 -22.40
CA ASN A 83 19.61 -37.67 -21.89
C ASN A 83 19.39 -38.76 -23.00
N SER A 84 18.64 -38.40 -24.05
CA SER A 84 18.32 -39.38 -25.11
C SER A 84 19.51 -39.72 -26.03
N LYS A 85 20.64 -39.03 -25.91
CA LYS A 85 21.83 -39.11 -26.82
C LYS A 85 21.49 -38.97 -28.30
N GLN A 86 20.26 -38.61 -28.64
CA GLN A 86 19.77 -38.53 -30.02
C GLN A 86 20.00 -37.16 -30.66
N LEU A 87 20.31 -36.16 -29.85
CA LEU A 87 20.50 -34.80 -30.35
C LEU A 87 21.95 -34.31 -30.22
N ASN A 88 22.42 -33.81 -31.35
CA ASN A 88 23.66 -33.05 -31.36
C ASN A 88 23.40 -31.68 -30.76
N PRO A 89 24.10 -31.25 -29.69
CA PRO A 89 24.00 -29.90 -29.10
C PRO A 89 24.24 -28.76 -30.12
N GLN A 90 24.83 -29.08 -31.26
CA GLN A 90 25.07 -28.14 -32.37
C GLN A 90 23.89 -28.11 -33.36
N SER A 91 22.86 -28.97 -33.20
CA SER A 91 21.70 -28.96 -34.07
C SER A 91 20.94 -27.65 -34.03
N TYR A 92 20.35 -27.27 -35.15
CA TYR A 92 19.53 -26.06 -35.26
C TYR A 92 18.35 -26.08 -34.26
N GLU A 93 17.71 -27.22 -34.07
CA GLU A 93 16.58 -27.37 -33.16
C GLU A 93 16.97 -27.15 -31.70
N PHE A 94 18.09 -27.71 -31.25
CA PHE A 94 18.57 -27.49 -29.89
C PHE A 94 18.90 -26.00 -29.64
N LYS A 95 19.56 -25.37 -30.59
CA LYS A 95 19.89 -23.93 -30.50
C LYS A 95 18.64 -23.06 -30.43
N ARG A 96 17.59 -23.40 -31.22
CA ARG A 96 16.31 -22.68 -31.18
C ARG A 96 15.62 -22.84 -29.82
N ILE A 97 15.48 -24.06 -29.32
CA ILE A 97 14.86 -24.35 -28.03
C ILE A 97 15.62 -23.63 -26.89
N LYS A 98 16.95 -23.66 -26.93
CA LYS A 98 17.78 -22.94 -25.95
C LYS A 98 17.59 -21.42 -26.02
N ALA A 99 17.49 -20.86 -27.21
CA ALA A 99 17.25 -19.42 -27.37
C ALA A 99 15.87 -19.00 -26.81
N GLU A 100 14.84 -19.82 -27.01
CA GLU A 100 13.50 -19.58 -26.45
C GLU A 100 13.53 -19.68 -24.89
N TYR A 101 14.23 -20.68 -24.35
CA TYR A 101 14.46 -20.81 -22.91
C TYR A 101 15.19 -19.61 -22.31
N ASP A 102 16.27 -19.16 -22.93
CA ASP A 102 17.04 -18.00 -22.50
C ASP A 102 16.19 -16.71 -22.55
N ASN A 103 15.33 -16.58 -23.56
CA ASN A 103 14.37 -15.46 -23.64
C ASN A 103 13.36 -15.49 -22.48
N LEU A 104 12.84 -16.67 -22.11
CA LEU A 104 11.94 -16.82 -20.95
C LEU A 104 12.63 -16.47 -19.63
N LEU A 105 13.89 -16.87 -19.45
CA LEU A 105 14.70 -16.48 -18.28
C LEU A 105 14.89 -14.97 -18.19
N ASN A 106 15.12 -14.32 -19.32
CA ASN A 106 15.22 -12.85 -19.38
C ASN A 106 13.90 -12.19 -19.00
N GLN A 107 12.75 -12.68 -19.52
CA GLN A 107 11.43 -12.19 -19.15
C GLN A 107 11.13 -12.41 -17.66
N TYR A 108 11.45 -13.58 -17.11
CA TYR A 108 11.33 -13.87 -15.68
C TYR A 108 12.12 -12.87 -14.83
N THR A 109 13.37 -12.63 -15.21
CA THR A 109 14.26 -11.70 -14.50
C THR A 109 13.72 -10.27 -14.55
N ALA A 110 13.25 -9.84 -15.72
CA ALA A 110 12.64 -8.51 -15.91
C ALA A 110 11.39 -8.32 -15.03
N ILE A 111 10.49 -9.30 -15.02
CA ILE A 111 9.27 -9.24 -14.19
C ILE A 111 9.62 -9.30 -12.69
N LYS A 112 10.55 -10.16 -12.28
CA LYS A 112 11.03 -10.22 -10.90
C LYS A 112 11.57 -8.88 -10.42
N ASN A 113 12.38 -8.21 -11.24
CA ASN A 113 12.93 -6.89 -10.94
C ASN A 113 11.82 -5.82 -10.90
N LYS A 114 10.85 -5.87 -11.82
CA LYS A 114 9.71 -4.96 -11.83
C LYS A 114 8.83 -5.11 -10.58
N ILE A 115 8.60 -6.33 -10.12
CA ILE A 115 7.88 -6.59 -8.85
C ILE A 115 8.65 -5.96 -7.68
N LYS A 116 9.96 -6.24 -7.57
CA LYS A 116 10.80 -5.71 -6.49
C LYS A 116 10.81 -4.17 -6.49
N TYR A 117 10.97 -3.56 -7.64
CA TYR A 117 10.92 -2.11 -7.80
C TYR A 117 9.56 -1.53 -7.39
N SER A 118 8.46 -2.12 -7.87
CA SER A 118 7.10 -1.66 -7.54
C SER A 118 6.80 -1.79 -6.05
N GLN A 119 7.26 -2.86 -5.39
CA GLN A 119 7.14 -3.05 -3.94
C GLN A 119 7.95 -2.01 -3.16
N SER A 120 9.18 -1.70 -3.60
CA SER A 120 10.02 -0.67 -2.98
C SER A 120 9.36 0.71 -3.08
N LYS A 121 8.89 1.08 -4.28
CA LYS A 121 8.19 2.35 -4.50
C LYS A 121 6.88 2.47 -3.73
N LEU A 122 6.15 1.37 -3.57
CA LEU A 122 4.95 1.35 -2.74
C LEU A 122 5.29 1.59 -1.25
N ARG A 123 6.34 0.94 -0.73
CA ARG A 123 6.79 1.16 0.66
C ARG A 123 7.21 2.61 0.88
N GLU A 124 8.04 3.14 0.00
CA GLU A 124 8.47 4.55 0.05
C GLU A 124 7.28 5.51 0.07
N TYR A 125 6.28 5.28 -0.79
CA TYR A 125 5.07 6.08 -0.86
C TYR A 125 4.28 6.03 0.46
N ILE A 126 4.07 4.83 1.02
CA ILE A 126 3.35 4.64 2.30
C ILE A 126 4.09 5.36 3.43
N THR A 127 5.41 5.15 3.57
CA THR A 127 6.22 5.77 4.62
C THR A 127 6.18 7.31 4.54
N ASN A 128 6.23 7.87 3.34
CA ASN A 128 6.11 9.32 3.15
C ASN A 128 4.73 9.83 3.59
N LYS A 129 3.65 9.11 3.27
CA LYS A 129 2.29 9.50 3.70
C LYS A 129 2.10 9.38 5.21
N GLU A 130 2.63 8.33 5.84
CA GLU A 130 2.62 8.17 7.30
C GLU A 130 3.35 9.32 8.00
N SER A 131 4.49 9.75 7.47
CA SER A 131 5.25 10.90 7.99
C SER A 131 4.45 12.19 7.91
N VAL A 132 3.77 12.43 6.78
CA VAL A 132 2.88 13.60 6.61
C VAL A 132 1.70 13.54 7.58
N ASN A 133 1.05 12.40 7.72
CA ASN A 133 -0.06 12.22 8.65
C ASN A 133 0.36 12.45 10.11
N LYS A 134 1.55 11.95 10.49
CA LYS A 134 2.12 12.23 11.82
C LYS A 134 2.32 13.73 12.04
N PHE A 135 2.84 14.44 11.06
CA PHE A 135 3.01 15.89 11.14
C PHE A 135 1.68 16.62 11.30
N ILE A 136 0.65 16.25 10.51
CA ILE A 136 -0.69 16.85 10.60
C ILE A 136 -1.30 16.61 11.98
N ARG A 137 -1.17 15.40 12.54
CA ARG A 137 -1.65 15.08 13.91
C ARG A 137 -0.96 15.94 14.96
N LEU A 138 0.35 16.08 14.88
CA LEU A 138 1.12 16.93 15.80
C LEU A 138 0.67 18.40 15.71
N ARG A 139 0.49 18.91 14.49
CA ARG A 139 0.00 20.28 14.28
C ARG A 139 -1.39 20.50 14.87
N LYS A 140 -2.33 19.57 14.62
CA LYS A 140 -3.69 19.64 15.19
C LYS A 140 -3.66 19.54 16.72
N ALA A 141 -2.75 18.76 17.30
CA ALA A 141 -2.59 18.66 18.75
C ALA A 141 -2.11 20.01 19.34
N VAL A 142 -1.10 20.65 18.72
CA VAL A 142 -0.61 21.97 19.13
C VAL A 142 -1.69 23.06 18.97
N GLU A 143 -2.45 23.04 17.88
CA GLU A 143 -3.57 23.98 17.65
C GLU A 143 -4.66 23.81 18.71
N LYS A 144 -4.99 22.57 19.11
CA LYS A 144 -5.94 22.29 20.19
C LYS A 144 -5.39 22.79 21.53
N GLU A 145 -4.14 22.50 21.85
CA GLU A 145 -3.51 22.96 23.10
C GLU A 145 -3.54 24.49 23.20
N LYS A 146 -3.20 25.19 22.12
CA LYS A 146 -3.29 26.65 22.07
C LYS A 146 -4.73 27.16 22.32
N LEU A 147 -5.74 26.50 21.71
CA LEU A 147 -7.14 26.84 21.93
C LEU A 147 -7.52 26.74 23.42
N PHE A 148 -7.09 25.66 24.10
CA PHE A 148 -7.32 25.51 25.54
C PHE A 148 -6.60 26.58 26.37
N GLN A 149 -5.37 26.92 26.00
CA GLN A 149 -4.62 28.02 26.66
C GLN A 149 -5.32 29.37 26.49
N ASP A 150 -5.81 29.67 25.28
CA ASP A 150 -6.57 30.90 25.00
C ASP A 150 -7.88 30.98 25.83
N LEU A 151 -8.45 29.83 26.16
CA LEU A 151 -9.61 29.71 27.08
C LEU A 151 -9.19 29.71 28.57
N GLY A 152 -7.91 29.80 28.87
CA GLY A 152 -7.39 29.77 30.24
C GLY A 152 -7.44 28.37 30.90
N VAL A 153 -7.53 27.32 30.07
CA VAL A 153 -7.60 25.93 30.52
C VAL A 153 -6.26 25.23 30.21
N THR A 154 -5.62 24.65 31.23
CA THR A 154 -4.39 23.85 31.09
C THR A 154 -4.72 22.36 30.99
N LEU A 155 -4.06 21.66 30.06
CA LEU A 155 -4.23 20.22 29.88
C LEU A 155 -3.28 19.37 30.76
N THR A 156 -2.25 20.03 31.32
CA THR A 156 -1.24 19.37 32.13
C THR A 156 -1.18 19.94 33.54
N ASN A 157 -0.83 19.12 34.51
CA ASN A 157 -0.49 19.50 35.84
C ASN A 157 0.90 20.21 35.89
N PRO A 158 1.24 20.91 36.98
CA PRO A 158 2.57 21.53 37.13
C PRO A 158 3.73 20.53 37.08
N ASP A 159 3.49 19.25 37.35
CA ASP A 159 4.46 18.16 37.29
C ASP A 159 4.64 17.57 35.90
N GLY A 160 3.92 18.10 34.87
CA GLY A 160 3.95 17.63 33.49
C GLY A 160 3.06 16.44 33.19
N THR A 161 2.33 15.90 34.14
CA THR A 161 1.34 14.83 33.92
C THR A 161 0.06 15.39 33.30
N PHE A 162 -0.67 14.59 32.52
CA PHE A 162 -1.96 15.00 31.98
C PHE A 162 -3.02 15.06 33.09
N ARG A 163 -3.82 16.12 33.08
CA ARG A 163 -5.00 16.26 33.94
C ARG A 163 -6.10 15.29 33.52
N SER A 164 -6.94 14.89 34.45
CA SER A 164 -8.09 14.05 34.14
C SER A 164 -9.07 14.77 33.20
N THR A 165 -9.75 14.03 32.34
CA THR A 165 -10.76 14.58 31.42
C THR A 165 -11.85 15.33 32.18
N LYS A 166 -12.22 14.86 33.38
CA LYS A 166 -13.22 15.50 34.22
C LYS A 166 -12.79 16.90 34.67
N GLU A 167 -11.57 17.06 35.17
CA GLU A 167 -11.03 18.37 35.60
C GLU A 167 -10.92 19.35 34.44
N VAL A 168 -10.50 18.89 33.28
CA VAL A 168 -10.42 19.72 32.06
C VAL A 168 -11.82 20.18 31.62
N LEU A 169 -12.83 19.29 31.65
CA LEU A 169 -14.22 19.64 31.28
C LEU A 169 -14.84 20.62 32.28
N GLU A 170 -14.57 20.46 33.58
CA GLU A 170 -15.04 21.40 34.61
C GLU A 170 -14.47 22.81 34.40
N ASP A 171 -13.20 22.92 34.09
CA ASP A 171 -12.57 24.21 33.82
C ASP A 171 -13.04 24.85 32.50
N LEU A 172 -13.26 24.03 31.46
CA LEU A 172 -13.88 24.47 30.21
C LEU A 172 -15.28 25.06 30.43
N SER A 173 -16.11 24.37 31.23
CA SER A 173 -17.45 24.87 31.56
C SER A 173 -17.41 26.22 32.25
N LYS A 174 -16.57 26.36 33.28
CA LYS A 174 -16.38 27.63 34.00
C LYS A 174 -15.87 28.76 33.09
N SER A 175 -14.92 28.44 32.22
CA SER A 175 -14.39 29.45 31.28
C SER A 175 -15.43 29.90 30.27
N TRP A 176 -16.23 28.97 29.76
CA TRP A 176 -17.36 29.25 28.86
C TRP A 176 -18.40 30.15 29.50
N ASP A 177 -18.85 29.82 30.73
CA ASP A 177 -19.82 30.59 31.49
C ASP A 177 -19.34 32.02 31.75
N LYS A 178 -18.02 32.18 32.05
CA LYS A 178 -17.39 33.47 32.25
C LYS A 178 -17.38 34.34 30.96
N GLN A 179 -17.06 33.74 29.81
CA GLN A 179 -17.08 34.42 28.53
C GLN A 179 -18.52 34.84 28.12
N MET A 180 -19.49 33.98 28.35
CA MET A 180 -20.90 34.30 28.06
C MET A 180 -21.44 35.39 28.96
N ALA A 181 -20.94 35.51 30.20
CA ALA A 181 -21.30 36.62 31.10
C ALA A 181 -20.66 37.96 30.72
N GLN A 182 -19.48 37.97 30.08
CA GLN A 182 -18.80 39.18 29.61
C GLN A 182 -19.35 39.74 28.30
N ASN A 183 -20.05 38.92 27.52
CA ASN A 183 -20.66 39.29 26.23
C ASN A 183 -22.14 39.71 26.35
N LYS A 184 -22.67 39.85 27.55
CA LYS A 184 -23.98 40.42 27.87
C LYS A 184 -23.83 41.86 28.38
#